data_69c714b0f534696ec5da6294d64c97a7
#
_entry.id   69c714b0f534696ec5da6294d64c97a7
#
_cell.length_a   1.000
_cell.length_b   1.000
_cell.length_c   1.000
_cell.angle_alpha   90.00
_cell.angle_beta   90.00
_cell.angle_gamma   90.00
#
_symmetry.space_group_name_H-M   'P 1'
#
loop_
_entity.id
_entity.type
_entity.pdbx_description
1 polymer ?
#
loop_
_entity_poly.entity_id
_entity_poly.type
_entity_poly.pdbx_seq_one_letter_code
_entity_poly.pdbx_strand_id
1 'polypeptide(L)'
;MKIFKEIPTQKPITPILDGINLPSDIRSLSLGELESLANEIREFLLYSVGQSGGHLGGGLGVIELTIILHYIFNTPFDNLVWDVGHQAYPHKILTGRKNKMQTIRKKGGLAPFPSRKESEFDAFGVGHSSTSISAMLGMAIATKESNPEKKHIAVIGDGAMTAGMAFEALSHTGHLKPNVLIILNDNDMSISENVGGLSNYFSRIWASKTYKGIKKSGASFLKPLPQAYHLA
;
A
#
# COMPACT_ATOMS: atom_id res chain seq x y z
N MET A 1 -0.85 8.88 19.13
CA MET A 1 0.20 8.99 18.07
C MET A 1 1.40 9.76 18.66
N LYS A 2 2.60 9.20 18.57
CA LYS A 2 3.83 9.84 19.06
C LYS A 2 4.24 10.96 18.10
N ILE A 3 4.51 12.15 18.63
CA ILE A 3 4.97 13.29 17.82
C ILE A 3 6.50 13.29 17.85
N PHE A 4 7.13 13.17 16.69
CA PHE A 4 8.57 13.25 16.53
C PHE A 4 8.97 14.68 16.19
N LYS A 5 9.86 15.26 17.01
CA LYS A 5 10.45 16.59 16.76
C LYS A 5 11.73 16.49 15.91
N GLU A 6 12.38 15.33 15.95
CA GLU A 6 13.63 15.05 15.24
C GLU A 6 13.61 13.63 14.68
N ILE A 7 14.41 13.38 13.64
CA ILE A 7 14.57 12.04 13.07
C ILE A 7 15.32 11.16 14.08
N PRO A 8 14.75 9.99 14.46
CA PRO A 8 15.40 9.09 15.40
C PRO A 8 16.77 8.61 14.88
N THR A 9 17.80 8.72 15.68
CA THR A 9 19.15 8.21 15.36
C THR A 9 19.42 6.84 15.95
N GLN A 10 18.65 6.43 16.96
CA GLN A 10 18.75 5.11 17.59
C GLN A 10 17.62 4.22 17.10
N LYS A 11 17.91 2.92 16.91
CA LYS A 11 16.89 1.93 16.54
C LYS A 11 15.81 1.90 17.61
N PRO A 12 14.53 2.06 17.25
CA PRO A 12 13.43 1.96 18.21
C PRO A 12 13.29 0.54 18.75
N ILE A 13 12.65 0.41 19.90
CA ILE A 13 12.25 -0.86 20.49
C ILE A 13 10.96 -1.30 19.79
N THR A 14 11.01 -2.42 19.09
CA THR A 14 9.92 -2.89 18.22
C THR A 14 9.61 -4.38 18.47
N PRO A 15 9.09 -4.73 19.69
CA PRO A 15 8.96 -6.13 20.10
C PRO A 15 8.04 -6.94 19.19
N ILE A 16 6.96 -6.37 18.67
CA ILE A 16 6.07 -7.06 17.73
C ILE A 16 6.73 -7.17 16.35
N LEU A 17 7.23 -6.06 15.81
CA LEU A 17 7.89 -6.05 14.50
C LEU A 17 9.15 -6.93 14.48
N ASP A 18 9.89 -7.02 15.58
CA ASP A 18 11.07 -7.88 15.63
C ASP A 18 10.70 -9.36 15.43
N GLY A 19 9.52 -9.79 15.86
CA GLY A 19 8.94 -11.11 15.61
C GLY A 19 8.42 -11.35 14.19
N ILE A 20 8.14 -10.30 13.42
CA ILE A 20 7.61 -10.42 12.06
C ILE A 20 8.75 -10.58 11.06
N ASN A 21 8.80 -11.70 10.35
CA ASN A 21 9.74 -11.94 9.27
C ASN A 21 9.05 -12.02 7.91
N LEU A 22 7.84 -12.60 7.86
CA LEU A 22 7.04 -12.77 6.66
C LEU A 22 5.60 -12.31 6.92
N PRO A 23 4.83 -12.00 5.88
CA PRO A 23 3.42 -11.63 6.03
C PRO A 23 2.55 -12.67 6.76
N SER A 24 2.91 -13.95 6.71
CA SER A 24 2.23 -15.01 7.46
C SER A 24 2.22 -14.75 8.96
N ASP A 25 3.27 -14.15 9.50
CA ASP A 25 3.42 -13.91 10.94
C ASP A 25 2.41 -12.88 11.45
N ILE A 26 1.96 -11.97 10.57
CA ILE A 26 0.98 -10.93 10.91
C ILE A 26 -0.41 -11.52 11.16
N ARG A 27 -0.75 -12.61 10.47
CA ARG A 27 -2.12 -13.17 10.48
C ARG A 27 -2.55 -13.78 11.81
N SER A 28 -1.62 -14.05 12.71
CA SER A 28 -1.90 -14.53 14.07
C SER A 28 -2.11 -13.42 15.09
N LEU A 29 -1.85 -12.15 14.70
CA LEU A 29 -1.96 -11.01 15.60
C LEU A 29 -3.42 -10.61 15.83
N SER A 30 -3.72 -10.20 17.06
CA SER A 30 -4.98 -9.54 17.41
C SER A 30 -5.03 -8.12 16.85
N LEU A 31 -6.22 -7.52 16.78
CA LEU A 31 -6.39 -6.15 16.29
C LEU A 31 -5.57 -5.13 17.09
N GLY A 32 -5.48 -5.27 18.41
CA GLY A 32 -4.66 -4.39 19.25
C GLY A 32 -3.16 -4.53 18.97
N GLU A 33 -2.70 -5.74 18.63
CA GLU A 33 -1.31 -5.97 18.21
C GLU A 33 -1.05 -5.41 16.81
N LEU A 34 -2.02 -5.43 15.88
CA LEU A 34 -1.89 -4.80 14.56
C LEU A 34 -1.76 -3.27 14.69
N GLU A 35 -2.51 -2.63 15.59
CA GLU A 35 -2.36 -1.19 15.87
C GLU A 35 -0.98 -0.87 16.47
N SER A 36 -0.51 -1.71 17.36
CA SER A 36 0.83 -1.58 17.96
C SER A 36 1.91 -1.78 16.91
N LEU A 37 1.77 -2.79 16.05
CA LEU A 37 2.67 -3.04 14.92
C LEU A 37 2.74 -1.83 13.97
N ALA A 38 1.62 -1.17 13.69
CA ALA A 38 1.61 0.03 12.86
C ALA A 38 2.44 1.16 13.46
N ASN A 39 2.38 1.34 14.79
CA ASN A 39 3.20 2.33 15.49
C ASN A 39 4.69 1.95 15.46
N GLU A 40 5.02 0.68 15.67
CA GLU A 40 6.40 0.19 15.61
C GLU A 40 7.00 0.33 14.21
N ILE A 41 6.23 0.00 13.14
CA ILE A 41 6.66 0.22 11.76
C ILE A 41 6.90 1.70 11.50
N ARG A 42 6.06 2.59 12.00
CA ARG A 42 6.21 4.03 11.84
C ARG A 42 7.52 4.54 12.47
N GLU A 43 7.80 4.15 13.68
CA GLU A 43 9.06 4.49 14.36
C GLU A 43 10.28 3.91 13.65
N PHE A 44 10.19 2.64 13.23
CA PHE A 44 11.26 1.97 12.50
C PHE A 44 11.51 2.58 11.12
N LEU A 45 10.46 2.98 10.41
CA LEU A 45 10.55 3.64 9.11
C LEU A 45 11.23 5.01 9.25
N LEU A 46 10.82 5.82 10.23
CA LEU A 46 11.45 7.11 10.54
C LEU A 46 12.93 6.95 10.83
N TYR A 47 13.30 5.98 11.64
CA TYR A 47 14.69 5.66 11.94
C TYR A 47 15.47 5.22 10.70
N SER A 48 15.00 4.20 9.99
CA SER A 48 15.75 3.56 8.90
C SER A 48 15.89 4.47 7.69
N VAL A 49 14.82 5.14 7.27
CA VAL A 49 14.81 6.05 6.12
C VAL A 49 15.46 7.39 6.47
N GLY A 50 15.37 7.83 7.71
CA GLY A 50 16.10 9.00 8.20
C GLY A 50 17.60 8.87 8.08
N GLN A 51 18.14 7.64 8.20
CA GLN A 51 19.56 7.35 8.04
C GLN A 51 19.99 7.13 6.57
N SER A 52 19.09 6.63 5.73
CA SER A 52 19.41 6.27 4.34
C SER A 52 18.97 7.32 3.32
N GLY A 53 18.00 8.15 3.67
CA GLY A 53 17.24 8.96 2.73
C GLY A 53 16.22 8.16 1.94
N GLY A 54 15.16 8.82 1.45
CA GLY A 54 14.12 8.15 0.66
C GLY A 54 12.76 8.82 0.75
N HIS A 55 11.73 8.11 0.26
CA HIS A 55 10.35 8.57 0.23
C HIS A 55 9.65 8.30 1.58
N LEU A 56 9.79 9.23 2.52
CA LEU A 56 9.27 9.04 3.87
C LEU A 56 7.75 9.20 3.94
N GLY A 57 7.23 10.31 3.42
CA GLY A 57 5.79 10.64 3.50
C GLY A 57 4.89 9.59 2.87
N GLY A 58 5.22 9.15 1.65
CA GLY A 58 4.46 8.10 0.95
C GLY A 58 4.41 6.78 1.72
N GLY A 59 5.53 6.40 2.37
CA GLY A 59 5.58 5.19 3.20
C GLY A 59 4.76 5.31 4.48
N LEU A 60 4.81 6.46 5.15
CA LEU A 60 4.05 6.70 6.39
C LEU A 60 2.53 6.66 6.16
N GLY A 61 2.07 7.13 5.02
CA GLY A 61 0.64 7.20 4.68
C GLY A 61 -0.02 5.86 4.36
N VAL A 62 0.74 4.78 4.22
CA VAL A 62 0.21 3.45 3.84
C VAL A 62 0.57 2.33 4.83
N ILE A 63 1.02 2.66 6.03
CA ILE A 63 1.44 1.63 7.00
C ILE A 63 0.28 0.71 7.35
N GLU A 64 -0.83 1.27 7.80
CA GLU A 64 -2.03 0.52 8.18
C GLU A 64 -2.60 -0.25 6.98
N LEU A 65 -2.67 0.39 5.82
CA LEU A 65 -3.09 -0.26 4.57
C LEU A 65 -2.19 -1.46 4.24
N THR A 66 -0.87 -1.30 4.37
CA THR A 66 0.08 -2.39 4.09
C THR A 66 -0.11 -3.58 5.03
N ILE A 67 -0.28 -3.30 6.33
CA ILE A 67 -0.54 -4.34 7.33
C ILE A 67 -1.82 -5.09 6.99
N ILE A 68 -2.92 -4.37 6.72
CA ILE A 68 -4.22 -4.97 6.42
C ILE A 68 -4.17 -5.81 5.14
N LEU A 69 -3.49 -5.32 4.09
CA LEU A 69 -3.34 -6.07 2.85
C LEU A 69 -2.59 -7.39 3.07
N HIS A 70 -1.49 -7.38 3.83
CA HIS A 70 -0.76 -8.61 4.16
C HIS A 70 -1.46 -9.50 5.18
N TYR A 71 -2.35 -8.95 6.00
CA TYR A 71 -3.19 -9.70 6.91
C TYR A 71 -4.29 -10.47 6.18
N ILE A 72 -4.95 -9.81 5.20
CA ILE A 72 -6.11 -10.37 4.49
C ILE A 72 -5.69 -11.27 3.32
N PHE A 73 -4.70 -10.81 2.51
CA PHE A 73 -4.30 -11.49 1.28
C PHE A 73 -3.10 -12.41 1.51
N ASN A 74 -3.12 -13.56 0.83
CA ASN A 74 -2.07 -14.58 0.96
C ASN A 74 -0.89 -14.28 0.03
N THR A 75 -0.16 -13.17 0.28
CA THR A 75 1.06 -12.87 -0.47
C THR A 75 2.20 -13.84 -0.08
N PRO A 76 3.04 -14.28 -1.02
CA PRO A 76 3.14 -13.88 -2.44
C PRO A 76 2.22 -14.64 -3.40
N PHE A 77 1.39 -15.59 -2.92
CA PHE A 77 0.43 -16.28 -3.78
C PHE A 77 -0.51 -15.25 -4.43
N ASP A 78 -1.13 -14.38 -3.64
CA ASP A 78 -1.88 -13.23 -4.15
C ASP A 78 -0.91 -12.12 -4.61
N ASN A 79 -1.20 -11.52 -5.75
CA ASN A 79 -0.36 -10.47 -6.31
C ASN A 79 -0.72 -9.10 -5.74
N LEU A 80 0.28 -8.41 -5.21
CA LEU A 80 0.17 -7.03 -4.72
C LEU A 80 1.17 -6.13 -5.45
N VAL A 81 0.68 -5.06 -6.07
CA VAL A 81 1.51 -4.06 -6.77
C VAL A 81 1.26 -2.66 -6.23
N TRP A 82 2.34 -1.95 -5.98
CA TRP A 82 2.38 -0.59 -5.50
C TRP A 82 2.73 0.37 -6.64
N ASP A 83 1.80 1.22 -7.06
CA ASP A 83 2.06 2.28 -8.02
C ASP A 83 2.62 3.53 -7.29
N VAL A 84 3.57 4.11 -7.68
CA VAL A 84 4.79 3.94 -8.47
C VAL A 84 5.85 3.15 -7.70
N GLY A 85 5.54 2.76 -6.45
CA GLY A 85 6.41 2.03 -5.55
C GLY A 85 7.15 2.88 -4.50
N HIS A 86 6.99 4.21 -4.53
CA HIS A 86 7.58 5.11 -3.52
C HIS A 86 7.03 4.88 -2.11
N GLN A 87 5.80 4.37 -2.00
CA GLN A 87 5.11 4.03 -0.75
C GLN A 87 5.38 2.60 -0.27
N ALA A 88 6.16 1.79 -0.99
CA ALA A 88 6.33 0.36 -0.70
C ALA A 88 7.34 0.03 0.43
N TYR A 89 7.78 1.00 1.21
CA TYR A 89 8.74 0.74 2.29
C TYR A 89 8.17 -0.13 3.42
N PRO A 90 6.94 0.10 3.91
CA PRO A 90 6.29 -0.83 4.85
C PRO A 90 6.15 -2.25 4.29
N HIS A 91 5.84 -2.39 3.00
CA HIS A 91 5.81 -3.67 2.31
C HIS A 91 7.18 -4.37 2.37
N LYS A 92 8.29 -3.66 2.09
CA LYS A 92 9.64 -4.24 2.22
C LYS A 92 9.96 -4.66 3.65
N ILE A 93 9.56 -3.86 4.65
CA ILE A 93 9.75 -4.17 6.07
C ILE A 93 9.05 -5.49 6.42
N LEU A 94 7.79 -5.66 6.01
CA LEU A 94 6.96 -6.82 6.35
C LEU A 94 7.25 -8.07 5.51
N THR A 95 8.05 -7.94 4.45
CA THR A 95 8.40 -9.04 3.53
C THR A 95 9.88 -9.45 3.62
N GLY A 96 10.40 -9.52 4.84
CA GLY A 96 11.73 -10.09 5.15
C GLY A 96 12.92 -9.15 4.93
N ARG A 97 12.68 -7.88 4.58
CA ARG A 97 13.77 -6.93 4.25
C ARG A 97 14.06 -5.89 5.34
N LYS A 98 13.38 -5.96 6.51
CA LYS A 98 13.53 -4.97 7.59
C LYS A 98 14.98 -4.71 7.98
N ASN A 99 15.79 -5.75 8.12
CA ASN A 99 17.18 -5.65 8.55
C ASN A 99 18.10 -4.98 7.51
N LYS A 100 17.64 -4.83 6.27
CA LYS A 100 18.37 -4.18 5.18
C LYS A 100 17.85 -2.78 4.85
N MET A 101 16.84 -2.28 5.57
CA MET A 101 16.21 -0.99 5.24
C MET A 101 17.17 0.19 5.24
N GLN A 102 18.21 0.18 6.06
CA GLN A 102 19.25 1.23 6.05
C GLN A 102 20.14 1.23 4.80
N THR A 103 20.05 0.18 3.98
CA THR A 103 20.78 0.09 2.70
C THR A 103 19.94 0.52 1.51
N ILE A 104 18.68 0.93 1.73
CA ILE A 104 17.78 1.31 0.64
C ILE A 104 18.38 2.46 -0.16
N ARG A 105 18.30 2.40 -1.49
CA ARG A 105 18.86 3.37 -2.44
C ARG A 105 20.40 3.44 -2.47
N LYS A 106 21.09 2.61 -1.71
CA LYS A 106 22.57 2.54 -1.75
C LYS A 106 23.02 1.48 -2.76
N LYS A 107 24.20 1.66 -3.33
CA LYS A 107 24.81 0.68 -4.25
C LYS A 107 24.96 -0.67 -3.56
N GLY A 108 24.42 -1.73 -4.14
CA GLY A 108 24.42 -3.08 -3.57
C GLY A 108 23.44 -3.31 -2.41
N GLY A 109 22.65 -2.29 -2.06
CA GLY A 109 21.57 -2.36 -1.06
C GLY A 109 20.20 -2.60 -1.69
N LEU A 110 19.15 -2.35 -0.90
CA LEU A 110 17.78 -2.50 -1.36
C LEU A 110 17.44 -1.48 -2.46
N ALA A 111 16.71 -1.94 -3.47
CA ALA A 111 16.16 -1.10 -4.52
C ALA A 111 15.17 -0.06 -3.93
N PRO A 112 15.11 1.16 -4.51
CA PRO A 112 14.19 2.21 -4.04
C PRO A 112 12.71 1.85 -4.22
N PHE A 113 12.42 0.96 -5.16
CA PHE A 113 11.09 0.51 -5.53
C PHE A 113 11.01 -1.02 -5.48
N PRO A 114 9.81 -1.63 -5.47
CA PRO A 114 9.64 -3.06 -5.64
C PRO A 114 10.35 -3.59 -6.88
N SER A 115 11.03 -4.73 -6.71
CA SER A 115 11.80 -5.37 -7.78
C SER A 115 11.71 -6.89 -7.67
N ARG A 116 11.22 -7.54 -8.72
CA ARG A 116 11.13 -9.01 -8.81
C ARG A 116 12.46 -9.75 -8.61
N LYS A 117 13.59 -9.04 -8.84
CA LYS A 117 14.92 -9.60 -8.58
C LYS A 117 15.30 -9.57 -7.09
N GLU A 118 14.59 -8.78 -6.30
CA GLU A 118 14.88 -8.57 -4.87
C GLU A 118 14.03 -9.48 -3.98
N SER A 119 12.77 -9.70 -4.35
CA SER A 119 11.83 -10.46 -3.53
C SER A 119 10.71 -11.07 -4.37
N GLU A 120 10.30 -12.28 -4.02
CA GLU A 120 9.11 -12.94 -4.58
C GLU A 120 7.80 -12.20 -4.24
N PHE A 121 7.79 -11.41 -3.17
CA PHE A 121 6.66 -10.58 -2.78
C PHE A 121 6.47 -9.36 -3.69
N ASP A 122 7.47 -9.01 -4.48
CA ASP A 122 7.40 -7.92 -5.46
C ASP A 122 6.85 -8.48 -6.78
N ALA A 123 5.53 -8.64 -6.88
CA ALA A 123 4.84 -9.27 -8.02
C ALA A 123 5.16 -8.58 -9.37
N PHE A 124 5.48 -7.28 -9.35
CA PHE A 124 5.83 -6.48 -10.52
C PHE A 124 6.94 -5.50 -10.21
N GLY A 125 7.87 -5.30 -11.15
CA GLY A 125 8.89 -4.26 -11.04
C GLY A 125 8.28 -2.91 -11.40
N VAL A 126 8.35 -1.96 -10.45
CA VAL A 126 7.74 -0.63 -10.58
C VAL A 126 8.81 0.47 -10.59
N GLY A 127 8.41 1.69 -10.89
CA GLY A 127 9.29 2.85 -11.01
C GLY A 127 8.67 3.94 -11.88
N HIS A 128 7.96 3.56 -12.93
CA HIS A 128 7.07 4.45 -13.69
C HIS A 128 5.67 4.43 -13.11
N SER A 129 5.04 5.61 -13.05
CA SER A 129 3.67 5.73 -12.52
C SER A 129 2.63 5.13 -13.45
N SER A 130 1.46 4.81 -12.89
CA SER A 130 0.23 4.52 -13.61
C SER A 130 0.20 3.16 -14.32
N THR A 131 1.15 2.28 -14.00
CA THR A 131 1.30 0.96 -14.65
C THR A 131 0.62 -0.18 -13.89
N SER A 132 0.28 0.02 -12.62
CA SER A 132 -0.19 -1.04 -11.72
C SER A 132 -1.47 -1.72 -12.16
N ILE A 133 -2.45 -0.94 -12.61
CA ILE A 133 -3.77 -1.47 -13.01
C ILE A 133 -3.63 -2.35 -14.26
N SER A 134 -2.88 -1.91 -15.28
CA SER A 134 -2.60 -2.70 -16.48
C SER A 134 -1.86 -4.00 -16.15
N ALA A 135 -0.85 -3.91 -15.27
CA ALA A 135 -0.10 -5.09 -14.85
C ALA A 135 -0.99 -6.11 -14.12
N MET A 136 -1.83 -5.64 -13.18
CA MET A 136 -2.75 -6.51 -12.46
C MET A 136 -3.82 -7.10 -13.37
N LEU A 137 -4.36 -6.32 -14.31
CA LEU A 137 -5.31 -6.82 -15.30
C LEU A 137 -4.70 -7.97 -16.13
N GLY A 138 -3.47 -7.78 -16.64
CA GLY A 138 -2.76 -8.82 -17.38
C GLY A 138 -2.52 -10.09 -16.55
N MET A 139 -2.09 -9.96 -15.30
CA MET A 139 -1.89 -11.09 -14.40
C MET A 139 -3.21 -11.81 -14.08
N ALA A 140 -4.30 -11.07 -13.86
CA ALA A 140 -5.61 -11.65 -13.57
C ALA A 140 -6.16 -12.45 -14.76
N ILE A 141 -5.98 -11.95 -15.98
CA ILE A 141 -6.37 -12.66 -17.20
C ILE A 141 -5.53 -13.94 -17.36
N ALA A 142 -4.21 -13.83 -17.18
CA ALA A 142 -3.28 -14.96 -17.35
C ALA A 142 -3.53 -16.10 -16.36
N THR A 143 -4.01 -15.79 -15.15
CA THR A 143 -4.22 -16.80 -14.10
C THR A 143 -5.68 -17.23 -13.95
N LYS A 144 -6.61 -16.67 -14.74
CA LYS A 144 -8.05 -16.89 -14.59
C LYS A 144 -8.47 -18.36 -14.60
N GLU A 145 -7.85 -19.18 -15.44
CA GLU A 145 -8.16 -20.61 -15.58
C GLU A 145 -7.31 -21.47 -14.69
N SER A 146 -6.02 -21.12 -14.51
CA SER A 146 -5.07 -21.93 -13.74
C SER A 146 -5.18 -21.76 -12.23
N ASN A 147 -5.54 -20.55 -11.77
CA ASN A 147 -5.67 -20.19 -10.35
C ASN A 147 -6.80 -19.16 -10.15
N PRO A 148 -8.07 -19.58 -10.29
CA PRO A 148 -9.22 -18.68 -10.22
C PRO A 148 -9.41 -18.02 -8.84
N GLU A 149 -8.89 -18.64 -7.78
CA GLU A 149 -8.94 -18.12 -6.41
C GLU A 149 -7.91 -17.01 -6.15
N LYS A 150 -6.85 -16.89 -6.99
CA LYS A 150 -5.78 -15.92 -6.84
C LYS A 150 -6.30 -14.49 -6.93
N LYS A 151 -5.91 -13.65 -5.98
CA LYS A 151 -6.30 -12.24 -5.94
C LYS A 151 -5.21 -11.37 -6.54
N HIS A 152 -5.64 -10.25 -7.14
CA HIS A 152 -4.77 -9.29 -7.79
C HIS A 152 -5.08 -7.90 -7.28
N ILE A 153 -4.15 -7.27 -6.57
CA ILE A 153 -4.35 -6.02 -5.86
C ILE A 153 -3.40 -4.95 -6.41
N ALA A 154 -3.97 -3.85 -6.90
CA ALA A 154 -3.23 -2.65 -7.30
C ALA A 154 -3.49 -1.53 -6.30
N VAL A 155 -2.45 -1.01 -5.67
CA VAL A 155 -2.52 0.22 -4.86
C VAL A 155 -1.94 1.36 -5.69
N ILE A 156 -2.76 2.36 -5.98
CA ILE A 156 -2.40 3.49 -6.83
C ILE A 156 -2.71 4.80 -6.10
N GLY A 157 -1.79 5.76 -6.18
CA GLY A 157 -2.00 7.11 -5.65
C GLY A 157 -2.85 7.97 -6.58
N ASP A 158 -3.44 9.02 -6.01
CA ASP A 158 -4.25 10.02 -6.71
C ASP A 158 -3.51 10.66 -7.90
N GLY A 159 -2.26 11.08 -7.69
CA GLY A 159 -1.41 11.63 -8.76
C GLY A 159 -1.16 10.64 -9.90
N ALA A 160 -0.90 9.36 -9.61
CA ALA A 160 -0.70 8.34 -10.62
C ALA A 160 -1.99 7.98 -11.37
N MET A 161 -3.15 8.17 -10.75
CA MET A 161 -4.46 7.93 -11.36
C MET A 161 -4.82 8.97 -12.44
N THR A 162 -4.16 10.12 -12.47
CA THR A 162 -4.43 11.16 -13.47
C THR A 162 -3.89 10.86 -14.86
N ALA A 163 -3.00 9.88 -15.02
CA ALA A 163 -2.39 9.55 -16.31
C ALA A 163 -3.33 8.74 -17.21
N GLY A 164 -3.26 8.96 -18.50
CA GLY A 164 -4.07 8.28 -19.52
C GLY A 164 -3.99 6.76 -19.43
N MET A 165 -2.79 6.21 -19.20
CA MET A 165 -2.58 4.77 -19.07
C MET A 165 -3.39 4.15 -17.91
N ALA A 166 -3.46 4.83 -16.76
CA ALA A 166 -4.27 4.35 -15.64
C ALA A 166 -5.76 4.36 -15.97
N PHE A 167 -6.21 5.41 -16.66
CA PHE A 167 -7.61 5.55 -17.07
C PHE A 167 -8.01 4.50 -18.12
N GLU A 168 -7.18 4.26 -19.12
CA GLU A 168 -7.39 3.22 -20.13
C GLU A 168 -7.47 1.84 -19.46
N ALA A 169 -6.53 1.54 -18.57
CA ALA A 169 -6.51 0.29 -17.82
C ALA A 169 -7.75 0.11 -16.94
N LEU A 170 -8.20 1.18 -16.27
CA LEU A 170 -9.42 1.17 -15.46
C LEU A 170 -10.66 0.88 -16.31
N SER A 171 -10.78 1.55 -17.46
CA SER A 171 -11.87 1.33 -18.42
C SER A 171 -11.88 -0.13 -18.93
N HIS A 172 -10.70 -0.66 -19.30
CA HIS A 172 -10.58 -2.05 -19.78
C HIS A 172 -10.88 -3.06 -18.66
N THR A 173 -10.39 -2.81 -17.44
CA THR A 173 -10.69 -3.64 -16.26
C THR A 173 -12.20 -3.66 -15.99
N GLY A 174 -12.85 -2.51 -16.05
CA GLY A 174 -14.31 -2.39 -15.89
C GLY A 174 -15.12 -3.16 -16.95
N HIS A 175 -14.62 -3.23 -18.17
CA HIS A 175 -15.24 -4.00 -19.25
C HIS A 175 -15.10 -5.51 -19.03
N LEU A 176 -13.89 -6.00 -18.74
CA LEU A 176 -13.59 -7.42 -18.57
C LEU A 176 -14.03 -8.00 -17.23
N LYS A 177 -14.20 -7.16 -16.21
CA LYS A 177 -14.60 -7.53 -14.84
C LYS A 177 -13.78 -8.69 -14.25
N PRO A 178 -12.44 -8.64 -14.31
CA PRO A 178 -11.58 -9.65 -13.72
C PRO A 178 -11.58 -9.55 -12.19
N ASN A 179 -11.00 -10.55 -11.53
CA ASN A 179 -10.80 -10.54 -10.07
C ASN A 179 -9.62 -9.63 -9.68
N VAL A 180 -9.79 -8.32 -9.83
CA VAL A 180 -8.80 -7.29 -9.51
C VAL A 180 -9.40 -6.31 -8.50
N LEU A 181 -8.70 -6.08 -7.41
CA LEU A 181 -8.98 -5.01 -6.44
C LEU A 181 -8.08 -3.81 -6.75
N ILE A 182 -8.68 -2.67 -7.01
CA ILE A 182 -7.96 -1.40 -7.21
C ILE A 182 -8.22 -0.52 -5.99
N ILE A 183 -7.16 -0.13 -5.30
CA ILE A 183 -7.20 0.74 -4.13
C ILE A 183 -6.61 2.08 -4.51
N LEU A 184 -7.46 3.11 -4.52
CA LEU A 184 -7.01 4.49 -4.66
C LEU A 184 -6.61 5.02 -3.28
N ASN A 185 -5.32 5.26 -3.10
CA ASN A 185 -4.76 5.87 -1.90
C ASN A 185 -4.56 7.36 -2.15
N ASP A 186 -5.40 8.17 -1.53
CA ASP A 186 -5.34 9.62 -1.63
C ASP A 186 -5.06 10.22 -0.26
N ASN A 187 -3.90 10.84 -0.14
CA ASN A 187 -3.42 11.48 1.08
C ASN A 187 -3.40 13.01 0.96
N ASP A 188 -3.99 13.59 -0.09
CA ASP A 188 -3.86 15.00 -0.47
C ASP A 188 -2.40 15.47 -0.56
N MET A 189 -1.45 14.54 -0.75
CA MET A 189 -0.01 14.76 -0.74
C MET A 189 0.60 14.25 -2.04
N SER A 190 0.70 15.12 -3.02
CA SER A 190 1.55 14.91 -4.19
C SER A 190 2.76 15.86 -4.14
N ILE A 191 3.76 15.65 -5.02
CA ILE A 191 4.96 16.52 -5.13
C ILE A 191 4.54 17.93 -5.58
N SER A 192 3.46 18.04 -6.35
CA SER A 192 2.79 19.28 -6.75
C SER A 192 1.28 19.08 -6.69
N GLU A 193 0.50 20.15 -6.71
CA GLU A 193 -0.96 20.04 -6.78
C GLU A 193 -1.38 19.23 -8.00
N ASN A 194 -2.32 18.31 -7.80
CA ASN A 194 -2.87 17.51 -8.89
C ASN A 194 -3.63 18.41 -9.87
N VAL A 195 -3.17 18.43 -11.11
CA VAL A 195 -3.79 19.23 -12.18
C VAL A 195 -4.56 18.33 -13.14
N GLY A 196 -5.66 18.86 -13.68
CA GLY A 196 -6.42 18.21 -14.74
C GLY A 196 -7.87 17.89 -14.39
N GLY A 197 -8.65 17.58 -15.42
CA GLY A 197 -10.09 17.31 -15.29
C GLY A 197 -10.43 16.09 -14.44
N LEU A 198 -9.55 15.08 -14.38
CA LEU A 198 -9.76 13.87 -13.57
C LEU A 198 -9.64 14.17 -12.07
N SER A 199 -8.69 15.01 -11.64
CA SER A 199 -8.60 15.44 -10.25
C SER A 199 -9.89 16.13 -9.80
N ASN A 200 -10.41 17.05 -10.62
CA ASN A 200 -11.70 17.69 -10.39
C ASN A 200 -12.88 16.70 -10.39
N TYR A 201 -12.82 15.68 -11.24
CA TYR A 201 -13.86 14.64 -11.31
C TYR A 201 -13.90 13.79 -10.04
N PHE A 202 -12.76 13.32 -9.56
CA PHE A 202 -12.67 12.57 -8.29
C PHE A 202 -13.10 13.42 -7.10
N SER A 203 -12.66 14.68 -7.02
CA SER A 203 -13.11 15.63 -5.99
C SER A 203 -14.63 15.81 -6.00
N ARG A 204 -15.26 15.85 -7.19
CA ARG A 204 -16.73 15.93 -7.31
C ARG A 204 -17.43 14.65 -6.87
N ILE A 205 -16.88 13.47 -7.19
CA ILE A 205 -17.43 12.18 -6.72
C ILE A 205 -17.41 12.15 -5.20
N TRP A 206 -16.30 12.54 -4.57
CA TRP A 206 -16.18 12.53 -3.11
C TRP A 206 -17.00 13.59 -2.42
N ALA A 207 -17.18 14.75 -3.04
CA ALA A 207 -18.08 15.79 -2.56
C ALA A 207 -19.56 15.44 -2.76
N SER A 208 -19.86 14.43 -3.59
CA SER A 208 -21.23 14.08 -3.95
C SER A 208 -22.07 13.60 -2.76
N LYS A 209 -23.37 13.93 -2.79
CA LYS A 209 -24.32 13.46 -1.77
C LYS A 209 -24.41 11.94 -1.71
N THR A 210 -24.28 11.27 -2.87
CA THR A 210 -24.28 9.82 -3.01
C THR A 210 -23.11 9.19 -2.28
N TYR A 211 -21.89 9.68 -2.50
CA TYR A 211 -20.69 9.18 -1.81
C TYR A 211 -20.76 9.42 -0.30
N LYS A 212 -21.17 10.63 0.12
CA LYS A 212 -21.37 10.95 1.54
C LYS A 212 -22.45 10.06 2.17
N GLY A 213 -23.50 9.72 1.42
CA GLY A 213 -24.53 8.79 1.84
C GLY A 213 -23.99 7.37 2.03
N ILE A 214 -23.22 6.85 1.06
CA ILE A 214 -22.59 5.53 1.13
C ILE A 214 -21.60 5.47 2.31
N LYS A 215 -20.76 6.48 2.47
CA LYS A 215 -19.82 6.58 3.60
C LYS A 215 -20.56 6.58 4.95
N LYS A 216 -21.64 7.35 5.07
CA LYS A 216 -22.45 7.41 6.29
C LYS A 216 -23.18 6.09 6.58
N SER A 217 -23.70 5.43 5.54
CA SER A 217 -24.35 4.10 5.65
C SER A 217 -23.33 3.02 5.98
N GLY A 218 -22.16 3.03 5.34
CA GLY A 218 -21.06 2.10 5.65
C GLY A 218 -20.58 2.27 7.09
N ALA A 219 -20.33 3.49 7.53
CA ALA A 219 -19.96 3.77 8.92
C ALA A 219 -21.05 3.36 9.92
N SER A 220 -22.33 3.52 9.55
CA SER A 220 -23.45 3.08 10.39
C SER A 220 -23.57 1.55 10.47
N PHE A 221 -23.26 0.86 9.37
CA PHE A 221 -23.22 -0.61 9.32
C PHE A 221 -22.06 -1.19 10.15
N LEU A 222 -20.94 -0.48 10.22
CA LEU A 222 -19.76 -0.88 10.99
C LEU A 222 -19.85 -0.49 12.48
N LYS A 223 -20.76 0.42 12.86
CA LYS A 223 -20.97 0.82 14.25
C LYS A 223 -21.22 -0.33 15.25
N PRO A 224 -21.96 -1.40 14.91
CA PRO A 224 -22.11 -2.55 15.80
C PRO A 224 -20.84 -3.40 15.94
N LEU A 225 -19.82 -3.13 15.11
CA LEU A 225 -18.51 -3.76 15.12
C LEU A 225 -17.47 -2.70 15.49
N PRO A 226 -17.35 -2.31 16.78
CA PRO A 226 -16.52 -1.18 17.19
C PRO A 226 -15.06 -1.30 16.75
N GLN A 227 -14.55 -2.53 16.65
CA GLN A 227 -13.20 -2.81 16.19
C GLN A 227 -12.98 -2.53 14.70
N ALA A 228 -13.99 -2.70 13.84
CA ALA A 228 -13.91 -2.40 12.41
C ALA A 228 -14.18 -0.90 12.10
N TYR A 229 -14.91 -0.23 12.97
CA TYR A 229 -15.26 1.19 12.82
C TYR A 229 -14.05 2.13 13.02
N HIS A 230 -13.10 1.75 13.88
CA HIS A 230 -11.90 2.54 14.14
C HIS A 230 -10.80 2.36 13.07
N LEU A 231 -10.95 1.37 12.18
CA LEU A 231 -10.02 1.07 11.08
C LEU A 231 -10.50 1.61 9.72
N ALA A 232 -11.70 2.15 9.63
CA ALA A 232 -12.30 2.70 8.41
C ALA A 232 -12.39 4.25 8.46
#